data_38630a912cb96fcac57527053745e126
#
_entry.id   38630a912cb96fcac57527053745e126
#
_cell.length_a   1.000
_cell.length_b   1.000
_cell.length_c   1.000
_cell.angle_alpha   90.00
_cell.angle_beta   90.00
_cell.angle_gamma   90.00
#
_symmetry.space_group_name_H-M   'P 1'
#
loop_
_entity.id
_entity.type
_entity.pdbx_description
1 polymer ?
#
loop_
_entity_poly.entity_id
_entity_poly.type
_entity_poly.pdbx_seq_one_letter_code
_entity_poly.pdbx_strand_id
1 'polypeptide(L)'
;MAGYSRQSASTIQPNEVIKAAPVNAEYNAIRDAFALSGGHKHDGSSTEGAYVPLIADTDALNKIAVDTSNNRHGVFVEVSSSAVEQIRFQDGVI
;
A
#
# COMPACT_ATOMS: atom_id res chain seq x y z
N MET A 1 4.15 0.77 -16.40
CA MET A 1 4.89 0.79 -15.15
C MET A 1 4.04 1.46 -14.09
N ALA A 2 3.90 0.82 -12.97
CA ALA A 2 2.93 1.23 -11.98
C ALA A 2 3.55 1.83 -10.72
N GLY A 3 4.76 1.39 -10.32
CA GLY A 3 5.43 1.95 -9.17
C GLY A 3 6.19 3.22 -9.50
N TYR A 4 6.64 3.93 -8.48
CA TYR A 4 7.47 5.12 -8.67
C TYR A 4 8.94 4.71 -8.80
N SER A 5 9.63 5.29 -9.78
CA SER A 5 11.08 5.18 -9.92
C SER A 5 11.69 6.57 -10.01
N ARG A 6 12.80 6.79 -9.30
CA ARG A 6 13.54 8.06 -9.39
C ARG A 6 14.01 8.28 -10.82
N GLN A 7 13.79 9.50 -11.31
CA GLN A 7 14.11 9.87 -12.69
C GLN A 7 15.41 10.66 -12.80
N SER A 8 15.75 11.42 -11.78
CA SER A 8 16.80 12.44 -11.89
C SER A 8 17.79 12.41 -10.73
N ALA A 9 18.04 11.23 -10.15
CA ALA A 9 18.92 11.11 -8.99
C ALA A 9 20.36 11.55 -9.31
N SER A 10 20.83 11.34 -10.55
CA SER A 10 22.17 11.73 -10.97
C SER A 10 22.28 13.22 -11.32
N THR A 11 21.15 13.89 -11.53
CA THR A 11 21.12 15.30 -11.95
C THR A 11 20.82 16.23 -10.78
N ILE A 12 19.99 15.77 -9.82
CA ILE A 12 19.66 16.55 -8.62
C ILE A 12 20.62 16.11 -7.51
N GLN A 13 21.75 16.82 -7.44
CA GLN A 13 22.86 16.49 -6.54
C GLN A 13 23.24 17.71 -5.70
N PRO A 14 23.90 17.52 -4.53
CA PRO A 14 24.42 18.62 -3.76
C PRO A 14 25.39 19.47 -4.59
N ASN A 15 25.35 20.80 -4.42
CA ASN A 15 26.19 21.76 -5.08
C ASN A 15 26.01 21.86 -6.60
N GLU A 16 24.91 21.32 -7.12
CA GLU A 16 24.56 21.41 -8.54
C GLU A 16 23.45 22.45 -8.75
N VAL A 17 23.43 23.06 -9.93
CA VAL A 17 22.33 23.92 -10.33
C VAL A 17 21.13 23.03 -10.68
N ILE A 18 20.03 23.24 -9.97
CA ILE A 18 18.82 22.44 -10.18
C ILE A 18 17.96 23.13 -11.23
N LYS A 19 17.74 22.45 -12.36
CA LYS A 19 16.91 22.94 -13.46
C LYS A 19 15.49 22.43 -13.30
N ALA A 20 14.54 23.09 -13.96
CA ALA A 20 13.13 22.73 -13.89
C ALA A 20 12.83 21.35 -14.48
N ALA A 21 13.49 20.96 -15.58
CA ALA A 21 13.19 19.70 -16.27
C ALA A 21 13.41 18.46 -15.39
N PRO A 22 14.56 18.30 -14.67
CA PRO A 22 14.72 17.16 -13.77
C PRO A 22 13.70 17.13 -12.62
N VAL A 23 13.35 18.27 -12.05
CA VAL A 23 12.36 18.36 -10.97
C VAL A 23 10.98 17.99 -11.49
N ASN A 24 10.60 18.49 -12.65
CA ASN A 24 9.32 18.15 -13.27
C ASN A 24 9.23 16.66 -13.62
N ALA A 25 10.35 16.06 -14.06
CA ALA A 25 10.38 14.63 -14.34
C ALA A 25 10.10 13.79 -13.09
N GLU A 26 10.65 14.19 -11.93
CA GLU A 26 10.35 13.52 -10.66
C GLU A 26 8.89 13.68 -10.27
N TYR A 27 8.35 14.89 -10.34
CA TYR A 27 6.95 15.13 -10.00
C TYR A 27 6.00 14.38 -10.93
N ASN A 28 6.30 14.32 -12.22
CA ASN A 28 5.48 13.57 -13.17
C ASN A 28 5.52 12.08 -12.89
N ALA A 29 6.68 11.53 -12.51
CA ALA A 29 6.81 10.12 -12.16
C ALA A 29 6.01 9.79 -10.90
N ILE A 30 6.02 10.66 -9.89
CA ILE A 30 5.23 10.50 -8.69
C ILE A 30 3.73 10.55 -9.03
N ARG A 31 3.32 11.53 -9.81
CA ARG A 31 1.91 11.64 -10.24
C ARG A 31 1.45 10.37 -10.95
N ASP A 32 2.26 9.85 -11.85
CA ASP A 32 1.90 8.67 -12.64
C ASP A 32 1.81 7.43 -11.78
N ALA A 33 2.62 7.34 -10.71
CA ALA A 33 2.57 6.22 -9.78
C ALA A 33 1.24 6.15 -8.99
N PHE A 34 0.52 7.27 -8.88
CA PHE A 34 -0.77 7.35 -8.20
C PHE A 34 -1.95 7.47 -9.15
N ALA A 35 -1.73 7.35 -10.46
CA ALA A 35 -2.81 7.46 -11.44
C ALA A 35 -3.72 6.25 -11.39
N LEU A 36 -5.00 6.45 -11.73
CA LEU A 36 -5.98 5.37 -11.81
C LEU A 36 -5.58 4.32 -12.85
N SER A 37 -5.06 4.76 -13.99
CA SER A 37 -4.58 3.88 -15.06
C SER A 37 -3.06 3.88 -15.05
N GLY A 38 -2.45 2.70 -14.90
CA GLY A 38 -1.00 2.55 -14.89
C GLY A 38 -0.31 2.98 -13.62
N GLY A 39 -1.06 3.26 -12.53
CA GLY A 39 -0.48 3.57 -11.23
C GLY A 39 0.07 2.34 -10.52
N HIS A 40 0.63 2.54 -9.33
CA HIS A 40 1.20 1.43 -8.55
C HIS A 40 0.12 0.48 -8.05
N LYS A 41 0.52 -0.74 -7.78
CA LYS A 41 -0.34 -1.81 -7.24
C LYS A 41 0.21 -2.28 -5.89
N HIS A 42 -0.63 -2.90 -5.10
CA HIS A 42 -0.22 -3.54 -3.85
C HIS A 42 -0.14 -5.05 -4.08
N ASP A 43 0.80 -5.48 -4.90
CA ASP A 43 0.93 -6.88 -5.31
C ASP A 43 2.17 -7.58 -4.74
N GLY A 44 2.91 -6.89 -3.87
CA GLY A 44 4.06 -7.46 -3.18
C GLY A 44 5.35 -7.51 -4.00
N SER A 45 5.33 -7.02 -5.25
CA SER A 45 6.55 -7.00 -6.05
C SER A 45 7.49 -5.88 -5.58
N SER A 46 8.78 -6.00 -5.91
CA SER A 46 9.80 -5.05 -5.45
C SER A 46 9.65 -3.65 -6.06
N THR A 47 8.92 -3.53 -7.17
CA THR A 47 8.69 -2.25 -7.86
C THR A 47 7.31 -1.68 -7.62
N GLU A 48 6.50 -2.35 -6.81
CA GLU A 48 5.14 -1.96 -6.49
C GLU A 48 4.96 -1.83 -4.99
N GLY A 49 3.75 -1.70 -4.52
CA GLY A 49 3.44 -1.64 -3.10
C GLY A 49 3.33 -3.01 -2.46
N ALA A 50 3.54 -3.07 -1.16
CA ALA A 50 3.32 -4.30 -0.39
C ALA A 50 1.85 -4.71 -0.42
N TYR A 51 1.58 -5.99 -0.18
CA TYR A 51 0.21 -6.46 0.06
C TYR A 51 -0.40 -5.70 1.23
N VAL A 52 -1.72 -5.58 1.23
CA VAL A 52 -2.46 -4.91 2.30
C VAL A 52 -3.11 -5.99 3.17
N PRO A 53 -2.47 -6.41 4.28
CA PRO A 53 -2.98 -7.49 5.12
C PRO A 53 -4.02 -7.04 6.14
N LEU A 54 -4.23 -5.74 6.31
CA LEU A 54 -5.09 -5.19 7.33
C LEU A 54 -5.78 -3.93 6.83
N ILE A 55 -7.10 -3.91 6.95
CA ILE A 55 -7.93 -2.72 6.74
C ILE A 55 -8.63 -2.46 8.05
N ALA A 56 -8.38 -1.32 8.69
CA ALA A 56 -8.84 -1.07 10.05
C ALA A 56 -9.17 0.40 10.27
N ASP A 57 -9.97 0.65 11.31
CA ASP A 57 -10.19 2.00 11.79
C ASP A 57 -9.06 2.44 12.75
N THR A 58 -9.23 3.59 13.41
CA THR A 58 -8.15 4.23 14.17
C THR A 58 -7.57 3.35 15.29
N ASP A 59 -8.41 2.61 16.00
CA ASP A 59 -7.96 1.74 17.10
C ASP A 59 -7.83 0.28 16.71
N ALA A 60 -8.11 -0.05 15.43
CA ALA A 60 -8.01 -1.39 14.86
C ALA A 60 -8.93 -2.42 15.55
N LEU A 61 -10.03 -1.99 16.14
CA LEU A 61 -11.01 -2.90 16.71
C LEU A 61 -12.11 -3.27 15.71
N ASN A 62 -12.33 -2.44 14.68
CA ASN A 62 -13.14 -2.79 13.51
C ASN A 62 -12.18 -3.01 12.36
N LYS A 63 -12.11 -4.22 11.81
CA LYS A 63 -11.07 -4.52 10.82
C LYS A 63 -11.40 -5.73 9.96
N ILE A 64 -10.74 -5.77 8.80
CA ILE A 64 -10.62 -6.96 7.97
C ILE A 64 -9.14 -7.34 8.00
N ALA A 65 -8.82 -8.53 8.45
CA ALA A 65 -7.42 -8.94 8.67
C ALA A 65 -7.13 -10.31 8.06
N VAL A 66 -5.92 -10.45 7.51
CA VAL A 66 -5.40 -11.72 7.00
C VAL A 66 -4.53 -12.34 8.09
N ASP A 67 -4.83 -13.58 8.46
CA ASP A 67 -4.06 -14.35 9.45
C ASP A 67 -3.24 -15.40 8.71
N THR A 68 -2.02 -15.07 8.40
CA THR A 68 -1.12 -15.95 7.65
C THR A 68 -0.77 -17.22 8.43
N SER A 69 -0.65 -17.12 9.74
CA SER A 69 -0.27 -18.25 10.58
C SER A 69 -1.31 -19.37 10.58
N ASN A 70 -2.59 -18.98 10.43
CA ASN A 70 -3.71 -19.93 10.45
C ASN A 70 -4.38 -20.07 9.08
N ASN A 71 -3.81 -19.48 8.02
CA ASN A 71 -4.33 -19.54 6.65
C ASN A 71 -5.80 -19.14 6.56
N ARG A 72 -6.14 -18.00 7.14
CA ARG A 72 -7.51 -17.52 7.14
C ARG A 72 -7.56 -16.00 7.15
N HIS A 73 -8.73 -15.45 6.90
CA HIS A 73 -8.96 -14.02 7.11
C HIS A 73 -10.36 -13.84 7.73
N GLY A 74 -10.52 -12.72 8.43
CA GLY A 74 -11.71 -12.46 9.19
C GLY A 74 -12.15 -11.02 9.18
N VAL A 75 -13.41 -10.82 9.48
CA VAL A 75 -14.02 -9.50 9.69
C VAL A 75 -14.33 -9.38 11.17
N PHE A 76 -13.83 -8.31 11.80
CA PHE A 76 -13.95 -8.07 13.23
C PHE A 76 -14.71 -6.76 13.45
N VAL A 77 -15.54 -6.75 14.49
CA VAL A 77 -16.29 -5.58 14.91
C VAL A 77 -16.04 -5.35 16.39
N GLU A 78 -15.93 -4.10 16.78
CA GLU A 78 -15.72 -3.74 18.19
C GLU A 78 -16.97 -4.05 19.02
N VAL A 79 -16.79 -4.85 20.06
CA VAL A 79 -17.81 -5.15 21.05
C VAL A 79 -17.18 -5.00 22.43
N SER A 80 -17.70 -4.08 23.24
CA SER A 80 -17.20 -3.84 24.61
C SER A 80 -15.68 -3.58 24.63
N SER A 81 -15.20 -2.73 23.74
CA SER A 81 -13.79 -2.32 23.61
C SER A 81 -12.85 -3.45 23.20
N SER A 82 -13.34 -4.48 22.55
CA SER A 82 -12.54 -5.59 22.01
C SER A 82 -12.93 -5.89 20.58
N ALA A 83 -11.97 -6.29 19.77
CA ALA A 83 -12.23 -6.77 18.40
C ALA A 83 -12.81 -8.19 18.49
N VAL A 84 -14.04 -8.36 18.05
CA VAL A 84 -14.72 -9.67 18.06
C VAL A 84 -14.95 -10.14 16.64
N GLU A 85 -14.45 -11.34 16.32
CA GLU A 85 -14.58 -11.91 14.99
C GLU A 85 -16.04 -12.21 14.68
N GLN A 86 -16.55 -11.68 13.56
CA GLN A 86 -17.93 -11.86 13.13
C GLN A 86 -18.01 -12.85 11.97
N ILE A 87 -17.05 -12.80 11.05
CA ILE A 87 -17.02 -13.64 9.87
C ILE A 87 -15.59 -14.14 9.69
N ARG A 88 -15.44 -15.42 9.37
CA ARG A 88 -14.15 -16.03 9.11
C ARG A 88 -14.20 -16.79 7.78
N PHE A 89 -13.19 -16.58 6.95
CA PHE A 89 -12.99 -17.33 5.70
C PHE A 89 -11.76 -18.22 5.88
N GLN A 90 -11.98 -19.52 5.80
CA GLN A 90 -10.97 -20.53 6.09
C GLN A 90 -11.36 -21.82 5.35
N ASP A 91 -10.39 -22.65 4.96
CA ASP A 91 -10.66 -23.89 4.27
C ASP A 91 -11.61 -24.78 5.14
N GLY A 92 -12.68 -25.26 4.52
CA GLY A 92 -13.66 -26.10 5.21
C GLY A 92 -14.63 -25.37 6.14
N VAL A 93 -14.54 -24.02 6.19
CA VAL A 93 -15.42 -23.21 7.04
C VAL A 93 -16.06 -22.13 6.17
N ILE A 94 -17.34 -21.96 6.33
CA ILE A 94 -18.12 -20.94 5.62
C ILE A 94 -18.74 -20.01 6.63
#